data_9f8bb6d28ec8e70ef25e4d28df3e192c
#
_entry.id   9f8bb6d28ec8e70ef25e4d28df3e192c
#
_cell.length_a   1.000
_cell.length_b   1.000
_cell.length_c   1.000
_cell.angle_alpha   90.00
_cell.angle_beta   90.00
_cell.angle_gamma   90.00
#
_symmetry.space_group_name_H-M   'P 1'
#
loop_
_entity.id
_entity.type
_entity.pdbx_description
1 polymer ?
#
loop_
_entity_poly.entity_id
_entity_poly.type
_entity_poly.pdbx_seq_one_letter_code
_entity_poly.pdbx_strand_id
1 'polypeptide(L)' 'MFTAYINAAMKKAHYEILPDNEGYFGKIEELQGVWANADNLEACREELKEVVEEWILLGIKMGHVIPIINGIDINVKEIV' A
#
# COMPACT_ATOMS: atom_id res chain seq x y z
N MET A 1 -11.36 -10.40 -2.45
CA MET A 1 -10.38 -10.52 -1.35
C MET A 1 -9.24 -9.51 -1.46
N PHE A 2 -8.49 -9.50 -2.55
CA PHE A 2 -7.42 -8.50 -2.72
C PHE A 2 -7.96 -7.08 -2.76
N THR A 3 -9.08 -6.86 -3.42
CA THR A 3 -9.70 -5.54 -3.49
C THR A 3 -10.04 -5.02 -2.09
N ALA A 4 -10.61 -5.86 -1.24
CA ALA A 4 -10.94 -5.48 0.13
C ALA A 4 -9.68 -5.14 0.94
N TYR A 5 -8.62 -5.92 0.76
CA TYR A 5 -7.34 -5.67 1.42
C TYR A 5 -6.73 -4.34 0.97
N ILE A 6 -6.70 -4.12 -0.35
CA ILE A 6 -6.15 -2.88 -0.91
C ILE A 6 -6.93 -1.67 -0.42
N ASN A 7 -8.26 -1.75 -0.39
CA ASN A 7 -9.09 -0.67 0.11
C ASN A 7 -8.82 -0.40 1.59
N ALA A 8 -8.68 -1.45 2.41
CA ALA A 8 -8.37 -1.31 3.83
C ALA A 8 -6.98 -0.67 4.03
N ALA A 9 -5.99 -1.09 3.25
CA ALA A 9 -4.65 -0.52 3.29
C ALA A 9 -4.67 0.96 2.91
N MET A 10 -5.38 1.31 1.85
CA MET A 10 -5.46 2.69 1.39
C MET A 10 -6.13 3.61 2.42
N LYS A 11 -7.05 3.10 3.22
CA LYS A 11 -7.67 3.88 4.30
C LYS A 11 -6.68 4.22 5.41
N LYS A 12 -5.59 3.50 5.51
CA LYS A 12 -4.54 3.75 6.50
C LYS A 12 -3.43 4.65 5.98
N ALA A 13 -3.55 5.12 4.74
CA ALA A 13 -2.54 5.98 4.14
C ALA A 13 -2.50 7.35 4.82
N HIS A 14 -1.30 7.87 4.97
CA HIS A 14 -1.05 9.22 5.47
C HIS A 14 -0.40 10.03 4.38
N TYR A 15 -0.87 11.26 4.18
CA TYR A 15 -0.36 12.13 3.14
C TYR A 15 0.21 13.40 3.75
N GLU A 16 1.29 13.89 3.17
CA GLU A 16 1.96 15.13 3.57
C GLU A 16 2.16 16.02 2.36
N ILE A 17 1.97 17.32 2.57
CA ILE A 17 2.33 18.32 1.57
C ILE A 17 3.81 18.61 1.74
N LEU A 18 4.58 18.41 0.67
CA LEU A 18 6.02 18.65 0.72
C LEU A 18 6.32 20.13 0.57
N PRO A 19 7.40 20.64 1.21
CA PRO A 19 7.78 22.05 1.09
C PRO A 19 8.26 22.38 -0.33
N ASP A 20 8.31 23.68 -0.64
CA ASP A 20 8.87 24.21 -1.89
C ASP A 20 8.21 23.67 -3.15
N ASN A 21 6.89 23.42 -3.10
CA ASN A 21 6.12 22.91 -4.22
C ASN A 21 6.62 21.55 -4.75
N GLU A 22 7.21 20.75 -3.89
CA GLU A 22 7.70 19.41 -4.27
C GLU A 22 6.59 18.38 -4.37
N GLY A 23 5.34 18.77 -4.15
CA GLY A 23 4.20 17.92 -4.31
C GLY A 23 3.69 17.27 -3.04
N TYR A 24 3.19 16.05 -3.16
CA TYR A 24 2.59 15.30 -2.07
C TYR A 24 3.32 13.99 -1.87
N PHE A 25 3.43 13.59 -0.62
CA PHE A 25 4.01 12.31 -0.23
C PHE A 25 2.96 11.49 0.50
N GLY A 26 2.82 10.22 0.14
CA GLY A 26 1.90 9.30 0.80
C GLY A 26 2.61 8.04 1.26
N LYS A 27 2.20 7.51 2.40
CA LYS A 27 2.78 6.27 2.93
C LYS A 27 1.73 5.47 3.69
N ILE A 28 1.99 4.17 3.83
CA ILE A 28 1.20 3.28 4.66
C ILE A 28 2.16 2.63 5.65
N GLU A 29 2.10 3.04 6.91
CA GLU A 29 3.06 2.57 7.91
C GLU A 29 2.98 1.07 8.18
N GLU A 30 1.81 0.50 8.08
CA GLU A 30 1.61 -0.94 8.28
C GLU A 30 2.29 -1.79 7.21
N LEU A 31 2.60 -1.19 6.06
CA LEU A 31 3.28 -1.86 4.97
C LEU A 31 4.64 -1.21 4.75
N GLN A 32 5.68 -1.84 5.27
CA GLN A 32 7.02 -1.29 5.24
C GLN A 32 7.52 -1.09 3.81
N GLY A 33 7.99 0.12 3.51
CA GLY A 33 8.51 0.46 2.20
C GLY A 33 7.46 0.89 1.18
N VAL A 34 6.19 0.96 1.58
CA VAL A 34 5.11 1.41 0.69
C VAL A 34 4.95 2.92 0.83
N TRP A 35 5.34 3.65 -0.21
CA TRP A 35 5.20 5.09 -0.26
C TRP A 35 5.11 5.55 -1.71
N ALA A 36 4.59 6.75 -1.92
CA ALA A 36 4.51 7.37 -3.24
C ALA A 36 4.65 8.89 -3.14
N ASN A 37 4.99 9.51 -4.24
CA ASN A 37 5.17 10.94 -4.33
C ASN A 37 4.63 11.41 -5.70
N ALA A 38 3.86 12.49 -5.72
CA ALA A 38 3.30 13.03 -6.95
C ALA A 38 2.99 14.52 -6.82
N ASP A 39 2.72 15.18 -7.93
CA ASP A 39 2.49 16.62 -7.98
C ASP A 39 1.19 17.07 -7.31
N ASN A 40 0.19 16.18 -7.24
CA ASN A 40 -1.08 16.48 -6.59
C ASN A 40 -1.53 15.28 -5.77
N LEU A 41 -2.50 15.52 -4.89
CA LEU A 41 -2.96 14.50 -3.95
C LEU A 41 -3.60 13.31 -4.66
N GLU A 42 -4.39 13.58 -5.68
CA GLU A 42 -5.09 12.54 -6.43
C GLU A 42 -4.11 11.59 -7.14
N ALA A 43 -3.10 12.17 -7.80
CA ALA A 43 -2.05 11.38 -8.44
C ALA A 43 -1.23 10.60 -7.42
N CYS A 44 -0.94 11.20 -6.27
CA CYS A 44 -0.20 10.54 -5.20
C CYS A 44 -0.97 9.32 -4.69
N ARG A 45 -2.28 9.46 -4.51
CA ARG A 45 -3.12 8.36 -4.07
C ARG A 45 -3.15 7.22 -5.08
N GLU A 46 -3.24 7.54 -6.36
CA GLU A 46 -3.24 6.53 -7.42
C GLU A 46 -1.90 5.79 -7.48
N GLU A 47 -0.79 6.51 -7.41
CA GLU A 47 0.53 5.89 -7.36
C GLU A 47 0.70 5.01 -6.14
N LEU A 48 0.23 5.48 -4.99
CA LEU A 48 0.32 4.70 -3.76
C LEU A 48 -0.45 3.39 -3.89
N LYS A 49 -1.62 3.43 -4.50
CA LYS A 49 -2.41 2.22 -4.75
C LYS A 49 -1.67 1.24 -5.64
N GLU A 50 -1.03 1.72 -6.71
CA GLU A 50 -0.21 0.88 -7.58
C GLU A 50 0.96 0.26 -6.82
N VAL A 51 1.61 1.04 -5.96
CA VAL A 51 2.71 0.53 -5.12
C VAL A 51 2.21 -0.57 -4.20
N VAL A 52 1.04 -0.40 -3.59
CA VAL A 52 0.44 -1.43 -2.74
C VAL A 52 0.19 -2.71 -3.53
N GLU A 53 -0.38 -2.58 -4.71
CA GLU A 53 -0.67 -3.73 -5.57
C GLU A 53 0.61 -4.50 -5.94
N GLU A 54 1.64 -3.78 -6.35
CA GLU A 54 2.94 -4.38 -6.68
C GLU A 54 3.60 -5.00 -5.46
N TRP A 55 3.52 -4.34 -4.32
CA TRP A 55 4.11 -4.82 -3.08
C TRP A 55 3.48 -6.14 -2.64
N ILE A 56 2.15 -6.25 -2.76
CA ILE A 56 1.42 -7.48 -2.44
C ILE A 56 1.84 -8.60 -3.40
N LEU A 57 1.85 -8.30 -4.69
CA LEU A 57 2.19 -9.28 -5.71
C LEU A 57 3.61 -9.83 -5.52
N LEU A 58 4.55 -8.93 -5.28
CA LEU A 58 5.94 -9.28 -5.03
C LEU A 58 6.09 -10.09 -3.75
N GLY A 59 5.40 -9.67 -2.70
CA GLY A 59 5.43 -10.35 -1.41
C GLY A 59 4.93 -11.78 -1.52
N ILE A 60 3.82 -11.99 -2.19
CA ILE A 60 3.28 -13.34 -2.42
C ILE A 60 4.26 -14.19 -3.23
N LYS A 61 4.80 -13.61 -4.31
CA LYS A 61 5.73 -14.31 -5.18
C LYS A 61 7.00 -14.75 -4.45
N MET A 62 7.47 -13.92 -3.51
CA MET A 62 8.69 -14.19 -2.75
C MET A 62 8.43 -14.96 -1.45
N GLY A 63 7.18 -15.30 -1.17
CA GLY A 63 6.81 -16.05 0.03
C GLY A 63 6.87 -15.23 1.31
N HIS A 64 6.80 -13.90 1.22
CA HIS A 64 6.77 -13.05 2.40
C HIS A 64 5.41 -13.08 3.07
N VAL A 65 5.39 -12.90 4.38
CA VAL A 65 4.14 -12.78 5.14
C VAL A 65 3.57 -11.39 4.90
N ILE A 66 2.32 -11.34 4.45
CA ILE A 66 1.60 -10.09 4.23
C ILE A 66 0.89 -9.72 5.53
N PRO A 67 1.11 -8.51 6.09
CA PRO A 67 0.43 -8.12 7.32
C PRO A 67 -1.08 -8.14 7.18
N ILE A 68 -1.76 -8.59 8.24
CA ILE A 68 -3.21 -8.58 8.30
C ILE A 68 -3.67 -7.14 8.57
N ILE A 69 -4.61 -6.64 7.76
CA ILE A 69 -5.18 -5.30 7.94
C ILE A 69 -6.68 -5.44 8.13
N ASN A 70 -7.21 -4.88 9.20
CA ASN A 70 -8.63 -4.92 9.55
C ASN A 70 -9.20 -6.35 9.50
N GLY A 71 -8.42 -7.32 9.96
CA GLY A 71 -8.83 -8.72 9.96
C GLY A 71 -8.77 -9.40 8.60
N ILE A 72 -8.31 -8.70 7.56
CA ILE A 72 -8.23 -9.26 6.22
C ILE A 72 -6.85 -9.89 6.03
N ASP A 73 -6.83 -11.20 5.82
CA ASP A 73 -5.63 -12.00 5.62
C ASP A 73 -5.63 -12.55 4.21
N ILE A 74 -4.65 -12.13 3.42
CA ILE A 74 -4.50 -12.58 2.03
C ILE A 74 -3.28 -13.48 1.84
N ASN A 75 -2.68 -13.95 2.94
CA ASN A 75 -1.54 -14.85 2.83
C ASN A 75 -1.95 -16.17 2.21
N VAL A 76 -1.06 -16.69 1.35
CA VAL A 76 -1.27 -18.02 0.78
C VAL A 76 -1.01 -19.06 1.86
N LYS A 77 -1.99 -19.93 2.07
CA LYS A 77 -1.88 -20.99 3.06
C LYS A 77 -1.62 -22.31 2.35
N GLU A 78 -0.61 -23.03 2.83
CA GLU A 78 -0.37 -24.36 2.32
C GLU A 78 -1.48 -25.30 2.82
N ILE A 79 -2.04 -26.05 1.91
CA ILE A 79 -2.98 -27.13 2.23
C ILE A 79 -2.15 -28.40 2.26
N VAL A 80 -2.01 -28.94 3.43
CA VAL A 80 -1.24 -30.17 3.61
C VAL A 80 -2.20 -31.34 3.72
#